data_a5e4d3842c5c3532a6ebb687f49409db
#
_entry.id   a5e4d3842c5c3532a6ebb687f49409db
#
_cell.length_a   1.000
_cell.length_b   1.000
_cell.length_c   1.000
_cell.angle_alpha   90.00
_cell.angle_beta   90.00
_cell.angle_gamma   90.00
#
_symmetry.space_group_name_H-M   'P 1'
#
loop_
_entity.id
_entity.type
_entity.pdbx_description
1 polymer ?
#
loop_
_entity_poly.entity_id
_entity_poly.type
_entity_poly.pdbx_seq_one_letter_code
_entity_poly.pdbx_strand_id
1 'polypeptide(L)'
;MIARRRKMVSGIIFDMDGVLIDSERQSNEGWLWAAGQLGVDMPIWLIDSFKGAPAELCCKFFDDYYKGVIDYWEAKELRTQHVYKIRETEGIPVKKGVKDIFEYIRNNGLKCAVATSTRRESAEKTLHEIGVWDYLDAVVYGDEVERGKPEPDIFLRAAKAIGVNPSEAVVVEDSINGIKAGYAADMRVVHIPDTIAIDDDIRKLTYMVCADLNGLIDVVESINKPVINRKNVINAFAEYVRNYDPSDEKIKLKIDHTYRVAGLCQRIAESLGLSEPDVDIAWLLGMLHDIGRFEQIRRFGTFNDAQSVDHAEFGADLLFKEGLIRKFAEGYYEECELAQSYNQSDYCQEERK
;
A
#
# COMPACT_ATOMS: atom_id res chain seq x y z
N MET A 1 -26.55 8.66 7.56
CA MET A 1 -25.10 8.49 7.59
C MET A 1 -24.68 8.11 6.18
N ILE A 2 -24.04 9.03 5.47
CA ILE A 2 -23.45 8.73 4.15
C ILE A 2 -22.27 7.82 4.43
N ALA A 3 -22.32 6.55 3.99
CA ALA A 3 -21.20 5.65 4.06
C ALA A 3 -20.02 6.35 3.36
N ARG A 4 -18.96 6.69 4.12
CA ARG A 4 -17.72 7.18 3.52
C ARG A 4 -17.25 6.07 2.56
N ARG A 5 -17.31 6.34 1.26
CA ARG A 5 -16.73 5.44 0.24
C ARG A 5 -15.29 5.14 0.68
N ARG A 6 -14.95 3.87 0.81
CA ARG A 6 -13.57 3.45 1.07
C ARG A 6 -12.73 3.90 -0.13
N LYS A 7 -11.86 4.89 0.07
CA LYS A 7 -11.03 5.41 -1.01
C LYS A 7 -9.85 4.46 -1.20
N MET A 8 -9.66 4.03 -2.44
CA MET A 8 -8.51 3.21 -2.83
C MET A 8 -7.20 3.98 -2.66
N VAL A 9 -6.11 3.27 -2.47
CA VAL A 9 -4.77 3.85 -2.49
C VAL A 9 -4.39 4.13 -3.93
N SER A 10 -4.07 5.38 -4.23
CA SER A 10 -3.58 5.82 -5.53
C SER A 10 -2.13 6.34 -5.46
N GLY A 11 -1.60 6.55 -4.24
CA GLY A 11 -0.23 6.98 -4.06
C GLY A 11 0.38 6.55 -2.72
N ILE A 12 1.70 6.40 -2.70
CA ILE A 12 2.50 6.05 -1.54
C ILE A 12 3.57 7.11 -1.34
N ILE A 13 3.70 7.60 -0.11
CA ILE A 13 4.67 8.63 0.25
C ILE A 13 5.57 8.05 1.34
N PHE A 14 6.84 7.89 1.03
CA PHE A 14 7.83 7.32 1.94
C PHE A 14 8.58 8.42 2.69
N ASP A 15 8.83 8.23 3.97
CA ASP A 15 10.04 8.80 4.57
C ASP A 15 11.28 8.08 4.01
N MET A 16 12.45 8.66 4.18
CA MET A 16 13.70 8.09 3.66
C MET A 16 14.50 7.38 4.75
N ASP A 17 14.87 8.12 5.80
CA ASP A 17 15.74 7.62 6.86
C ASP A 17 14.96 6.70 7.80
N GLY A 18 15.43 5.47 8.03
CA GLY A 18 14.70 4.48 8.82
C GLY A 18 13.63 3.69 8.05
N VAL A 19 13.19 4.19 6.88
CA VAL A 19 12.17 3.55 6.02
C VAL A 19 12.78 2.92 4.76
N LEU A 20 13.51 3.69 3.96
CA LEU A 20 14.17 3.20 2.74
C LEU A 20 15.60 2.76 3.02
N ILE A 21 16.29 3.44 3.94
CA ILE A 21 17.65 3.17 4.33
C ILE A 21 17.77 2.93 5.83
N ASP A 22 18.66 2.03 6.21
CA ASP A 22 19.06 1.81 7.60
C ASP A 22 20.19 2.77 7.96
N SER A 23 19.86 4.06 8.10
CA SER A 23 20.83 5.11 8.38
C SER A 23 21.26 5.15 9.84
N GLU A 24 20.45 4.60 10.75
CA GLU A 24 20.67 4.70 12.20
C GLU A 24 21.94 3.95 12.65
N ARG A 25 22.19 2.75 12.11
CA ARG A 25 23.40 1.99 12.43
C ARG A 25 24.66 2.79 12.11
N GLN A 26 24.74 3.33 10.90
CA GLN A 26 25.90 4.14 10.46
C GLN A 26 26.00 5.45 11.24
N SER A 27 24.85 6.05 11.58
CA SER A 27 24.77 7.23 12.42
C SER A 27 25.35 6.99 13.83
N ASN A 28 24.95 5.91 14.48
CA ASN A 28 25.41 5.54 15.80
C ASN A 28 26.92 5.28 15.81
N GLU A 29 27.42 4.55 14.83
CA GLU A 29 28.85 4.33 14.64
C GLU A 29 29.62 5.64 14.45
N GLY A 30 29.08 6.55 13.65
CA GLY A 30 29.65 7.88 13.44
C GLY A 30 29.74 8.71 14.73
N TRP A 31 28.70 8.70 15.57
CA TRP A 31 28.72 9.39 16.86
C TRP A 31 29.78 8.80 17.83
N LEU A 32 29.87 7.48 17.93
CA LEU A 32 30.87 6.81 18.74
C LEU A 32 32.30 7.12 18.26
N TRP A 33 32.50 7.13 16.95
CA TRP A 33 33.78 7.50 16.35
C TRP A 33 34.15 8.96 16.64
N ALA A 34 33.18 9.91 16.46
CA ALA A 34 33.41 11.32 16.76
C ALA A 34 33.78 11.57 18.23
N ALA A 35 33.07 10.92 19.15
CA ALA A 35 33.41 10.96 20.58
C ALA A 35 34.84 10.49 20.85
N GLY A 36 35.27 9.39 20.25
CA GLY A 36 36.63 8.88 20.34
C GLY A 36 37.67 9.86 19.81
N GLN A 37 37.41 10.60 18.74
CA GLN A 37 38.30 11.63 18.20
C GLN A 37 38.42 12.84 19.16
N LEU A 38 37.34 13.17 19.88
CA LEU A 38 37.29 14.26 20.85
C LEU A 38 37.76 13.82 22.25
N GLY A 39 38.16 12.56 22.43
CA GLY A 39 38.69 12.03 23.70
C GLY A 39 37.64 11.90 24.80
N VAL A 40 36.36 11.72 24.45
CA VAL A 40 35.25 11.57 25.40
C VAL A 40 34.45 10.30 25.13
N ASP A 41 33.76 9.82 26.17
CA ASP A 41 32.80 8.75 26.06
C ASP A 41 31.43 9.31 25.69
N MET A 42 30.74 8.64 24.76
CA MET A 42 29.36 8.96 24.40
C MET A 42 28.45 7.76 24.71
N PRO A 43 27.59 7.88 25.71
CA PRO A 43 26.70 6.79 26.08
C PRO A 43 25.58 6.64 25.05
N ILE A 44 25.13 5.40 24.78
CA ILE A 44 24.10 5.09 23.78
C ILE A 44 22.80 5.86 24.06
N TRP A 45 22.39 6.02 25.31
CA TRP A 45 21.16 6.78 25.61
C TRP A 45 21.22 8.25 25.15
N LEU A 46 22.42 8.86 25.11
CA LEU A 46 22.58 10.22 24.57
C LEU A 46 22.39 10.23 23.04
N ILE A 47 22.96 9.26 22.34
CA ILE A 47 22.77 9.07 20.91
C ILE A 47 21.27 8.83 20.63
N ASP A 48 20.61 7.98 21.40
CA ASP A 48 19.18 7.69 21.27
C ASP A 48 18.32 8.94 21.48
N SER A 49 18.74 9.88 22.34
CA SER A 49 18.03 11.14 22.56
C SER A 49 18.05 12.09 21.35
N PHE A 50 18.96 11.88 20.39
CA PHE A 50 19.05 12.68 19.17
C PHE A 50 18.08 12.21 18.08
N LYS A 51 17.60 10.98 18.18
CA LYS A 51 16.73 10.38 17.17
C LYS A 51 15.39 11.10 17.08
N GLY A 52 15.08 11.61 15.89
CA GLY A 52 13.84 12.37 15.66
C GLY A 52 13.77 13.73 16.36
N ALA A 53 14.84 14.17 17.05
CA ALA A 53 14.88 15.46 17.72
C ALA A 53 15.42 16.56 16.78
N PRO A 54 14.87 17.80 16.87
CA PRO A 54 15.44 18.96 16.18
C PRO A 54 16.87 19.23 16.65
N ALA A 55 17.70 19.82 15.77
CA ALA A 55 19.12 20.08 16.05
C ALA A 55 19.34 20.93 17.31
N GLU A 56 18.47 21.89 17.59
CA GLU A 56 18.53 22.74 18.78
C GLU A 56 18.36 21.92 20.08
N LEU A 57 17.46 20.93 20.04
CA LEU A 57 17.23 20.05 21.17
C LEU A 57 18.38 19.06 21.35
N CYS A 58 18.94 18.54 20.26
CA CYS A 58 20.14 17.71 20.30
C CYS A 58 21.33 18.47 20.90
N CYS A 59 21.54 19.71 20.46
CA CYS A 59 22.57 20.59 21.01
C CYS A 59 22.40 20.75 22.52
N LYS A 60 21.18 21.02 22.98
CA LYS A 60 20.89 21.15 24.42
C LYS A 60 21.19 19.88 25.19
N PHE A 61 20.76 18.70 24.72
CA PHE A 61 21.09 17.42 25.39
C PHE A 61 22.59 17.19 25.46
N PHE A 62 23.30 17.55 24.40
CA PHE A 62 24.74 17.42 24.30
C PHE A 62 25.44 18.35 25.30
N ASP A 63 25.05 19.64 25.35
CA ASP A 63 25.60 20.64 26.28
C ASP A 63 25.26 20.30 27.73
N ASP A 64 24.06 19.82 28.02
CA ASP A 64 23.66 19.39 29.36
C ASP A 64 24.51 18.22 29.86
N TYR A 65 24.92 17.30 28.98
CA TYR A 65 25.76 16.15 29.32
C TYR A 65 27.23 16.55 29.45
N TYR A 66 27.82 17.21 28.46
CA TYR A 66 29.23 17.52 28.40
C TYR A 66 29.61 18.86 29.09
N LYS A 67 28.62 19.64 29.54
CA LYS A 67 28.84 20.92 30.27
C LYS A 67 29.70 21.91 29.48
N GLY A 68 29.61 21.91 28.16
CA GLY A 68 30.39 22.81 27.30
C GLY A 68 31.86 22.41 27.12
N VAL A 69 32.24 21.18 27.52
CA VAL A 69 33.64 20.68 27.34
C VAL A 69 33.95 20.45 25.88
N ILE A 70 32.93 20.01 25.11
CA ILE A 70 33.03 19.83 23.67
C ILE A 70 31.82 20.49 22.98
N ASP A 71 32.04 20.94 21.75
CA ASP A 71 31.00 21.59 20.93
C ASP A 71 30.18 20.54 20.18
N TYR A 72 28.86 20.69 20.20
CA TYR A 72 27.93 19.78 19.49
C TYR A 72 28.17 19.81 17.98
N TRP A 73 28.38 20.99 17.40
CA TRP A 73 28.51 21.12 15.94
C TRP A 73 29.82 20.55 15.43
N GLU A 74 30.90 20.67 16.21
CA GLU A 74 32.17 20.01 15.93
C GLU A 74 32.02 18.47 15.97
N ALA A 75 31.38 17.94 16.98
CA ALA A 75 31.12 16.50 17.11
C ALA A 75 30.23 16.01 15.96
N LYS A 76 29.19 16.78 15.58
CA LYS A 76 28.29 16.47 14.46
C LYS A 76 29.01 16.49 13.12
N GLU A 77 29.92 17.42 12.89
CA GLU A 77 30.72 17.48 11.66
C GLU A 77 31.63 16.24 11.55
N LEU A 78 32.35 15.88 12.62
CA LEU A 78 33.17 14.66 12.66
C LEU A 78 32.34 13.41 12.40
N ARG A 79 31.17 13.27 13.07
CA ARG A 79 30.22 12.20 12.82
C ARG A 79 29.81 12.14 11.36
N THR A 80 29.49 13.26 10.76
CA THR A 80 29.02 13.35 9.36
C THR A 80 30.11 12.91 8.40
N GLN A 81 31.33 13.40 8.59
CA GLN A 81 32.49 12.99 7.77
C GLN A 81 32.75 11.48 7.87
N HIS A 82 32.64 10.90 9.06
CA HIS A 82 32.83 9.47 9.24
C HIS A 82 31.74 8.64 8.57
N VAL A 83 30.49 9.04 8.68
CA VAL A 83 29.36 8.39 8.00
C VAL A 83 29.53 8.42 6.47
N TYR A 84 29.97 9.54 5.90
CA TYR A 84 30.28 9.59 4.48
C TYR A 84 31.38 8.60 4.08
N LYS A 85 32.44 8.50 4.89
CA LYS A 85 33.53 7.56 4.65
C LYS A 85 33.07 6.10 4.73
N ILE A 86 32.21 5.75 5.70
CA ILE A 86 31.60 4.41 5.77
C ILE A 86 30.79 4.15 4.51
N ARG A 87 29.95 5.10 4.09
CA ARG A 87 29.11 4.95 2.88
C ARG A 87 29.91 4.79 1.60
N GLU A 88 31.07 5.44 1.49
CA GLU A 88 31.99 5.24 0.35
C GLU A 88 32.59 3.81 0.30
N THR A 89 32.77 3.15 1.44
CA THR A 89 33.39 1.84 1.52
C THR A 89 32.40 0.69 1.58
N GLU A 90 31.29 0.86 2.32
CA GLU A 90 30.30 -0.19 2.59
C GLU A 90 28.97 0.03 1.81
N GLY A 91 28.79 1.21 1.21
CA GLY A 91 27.52 1.62 0.60
C GLY A 91 26.49 2.08 1.62
N ILE A 92 25.28 2.38 1.12
CA ILE A 92 24.13 2.75 1.93
C ILE A 92 23.31 1.48 2.20
N PRO A 93 23.10 1.11 3.47
CA PRO A 93 22.28 -0.06 3.78
C PRO A 93 20.81 0.21 3.44
N VAL A 94 20.28 -0.60 2.53
CA VAL A 94 18.89 -0.50 2.05
C VAL A 94 18.00 -1.40 2.90
N LYS A 95 16.84 -0.90 3.30
CA LYS A 95 15.85 -1.67 4.07
C LYS A 95 15.25 -2.80 3.23
N LYS A 96 14.85 -3.86 3.91
CA LYS A 96 14.25 -5.04 3.27
C LYS A 96 12.93 -4.68 2.60
N GLY A 97 12.75 -5.14 1.35
CA GLY A 97 11.54 -4.93 0.56
C GLY A 97 11.53 -3.64 -0.27
N VAL A 98 12.58 -2.79 -0.20
CA VAL A 98 12.65 -1.55 -1.01
C VAL A 98 12.48 -1.85 -2.49
N LYS A 99 13.24 -2.79 -3.03
CA LYS A 99 13.14 -3.14 -4.44
C LYS A 99 11.75 -3.64 -4.80
N ASP A 100 11.20 -4.55 -4.00
CA ASP A 100 9.94 -5.21 -4.26
C ASP A 100 8.77 -4.22 -4.26
N ILE A 101 8.73 -3.29 -3.28
CA ILE A 101 7.67 -2.28 -3.21
C ILE A 101 7.73 -1.28 -4.37
N PHE A 102 8.91 -0.84 -4.81
CA PHE A 102 9.02 0.08 -5.94
C PHE A 102 8.66 -0.60 -7.28
N GLU A 103 9.01 -1.87 -7.47
CA GLU A 103 8.55 -2.67 -8.60
C GLU A 103 7.02 -2.85 -8.57
N TYR A 104 6.45 -3.16 -7.40
CA TYR A 104 4.99 -3.24 -7.21
C TYR A 104 4.29 -1.93 -7.57
N ILE A 105 4.77 -0.79 -7.07
CA ILE A 105 4.23 0.54 -7.37
C ILE A 105 4.18 0.79 -8.88
N ARG A 106 5.29 0.53 -9.58
CA ARG A 106 5.38 0.71 -11.02
C ARG A 106 4.43 -0.19 -11.79
N ASN A 107 4.37 -1.46 -11.42
CA ASN A 107 3.54 -2.46 -12.10
C ASN A 107 2.04 -2.20 -11.92
N ASN A 108 1.64 -1.56 -10.82
CA ASN A 108 0.25 -1.23 -10.50
C ASN A 108 -0.12 0.23 -10.81
N GLY A 109 0.77 1.00 -11.45
CA GLY A 109 0.49 2.39 -11.85
C GLY A 109 0.22 3.34 -10.67
N LEU A 110 0.69 3.00 -9.46
CA LEU A 110 0.57 3.85 -8.29
C LEU A 110 1.54 5.03 -8.37
N LYS A 111 1.14 6.16 -7.81
CA LYS A 111 2.01 7.32 -7.66
C LYS A 111 2.94 7.16 -6.46
N CYS A 112 4.16 7.71 -6.57
CA CYS A 112 5.19 7.55 -5.55
C CYS A 112 5.94 8.83 -5.27
N ALA A 113 6.11 9.16 -3.99
CA ALA A 113 6.95 10.27 -3.55
C ALA A 113 7.81 9.89 -2.34
N VAL A 114 8.90 10.65 -2.17
CA VAL A 114 9.66 10.68 -0.92
C VAL A 114 9.44 12.03 -0.24
N ALA A 115 9.22 12.02 1.08
CA ALA A 115 9.06 13.20 1.92
C ALA A 115 9.99 13.09 3.13
N THR A 116 11.17 13.69 3.03
CA THR A 116 12.26 13.55 4.01
C THR A 116 12.63 14.86 4.68
N SER A 117 13.01 14.80 5.96
CA SER A 117 13.63 15.94 6.67
C SER A 117 15.08 16.20 6.26
N THR A 118 15.68 15.31 5.49
CA THR A 118 17.03 15.44 4.97
C THR A 118 17.09 16.51 3.88
N ARG A 119 18.18 17.28 3.85
CA ARG A 119 18.38 18.33 2.84
C ARG A 119 18.51 17.75 1.44
N ARG A 120 18.05 18.54 0.45
CA ARG A 120 18.00 18.17 -0.97
C ARG A 120 19.25 17.43 -1.46
N GLU A 121 20.41 18.07 -1.38
CA GLU A 121 21.67 17.53 -1.94
C GLU A 121 22.00 16.13 -1.41
N SER A 122 21.84 15.90 -0.12
CA SER A 122 22.12 14.62 0.52
C SER A 122 21.05 13.58 0.19
N ALA A 123 19.78 13.99 0.15
CA ALA A 123 18.68 13.09 -0.16
C ALA A 123 18.72 12.63 -1.62
N GLU A 124 18.92 13.53 -2.58
CA GLU A 124 19.04 13.19 -4.00
C GLU A 124 20.19 12.18 -4.23
N LYS A 125 21.38 12.46 -3.66
CA LYS A 125 22.51 11.55 -3.74
C LYS A 125 22.14 10.16 -3.21
N THR A 126 21.52 10.09 -2.03
CA THR A 126 21.09 8.84 -1.41
C THR A 126 20.10 8.06 -2.29
N LEU A 127 19.05 8.73 -2.78
CA LEU A 127 18.00 8.11 -3.60
C LEU A 127 18.54 7.57 -4.94
N HIS A 128 19.52 8.27 -5.54
CA HIS A 128 20.25 7.76 -6.71
C HIS A 128 21.10 6.53 -6.39
N GLU A 129 21.88 6.58 -5.29
CA GLU A 129 22.77 5.49 -4.89
C GLU A 129 22.01 4.20 -4.56
N ILE A 130 20.83 4.29 -3.93
CA ILE A 130 19.99 3.12 -3.66
C ILE A 130 19.11 2.69 -4.84
N GLY A 131 19.18 3.41 -5.98
CA GLY A 131 18.54 3.03 -7.24
C GLY A 131 17.02 3.20 -7.29
N VAL A 132 16.43 4.06 -6.43
CA VAL A 132 14.98 4.29 -6.42
C VAL A 132 14.54 5.57 -7.14
N TRP A 133 15.48 6.42 -7.54
CA TRP A 133 15.20 7.72 -8.12
C TRP A 133 14.23 7.67 -9.32
N ASP A 134 14.43 6.73 -10.23
CA ASP A 134 13.65 6.60 -11.47
C ASP A 134 12.22 6.07 -11.25
N TYR A 135 11.88 5.69 -10.02
CA TYR A 135 10.52 5.28 -9.63
C TYR A 135 9.69 6.44 -9.08
N LEU A 136 10.34 7.56 -8.68
CA LEU A 136 9.70 8.64 -7.95
C LEU A 136 9.03 9.63 -8.88
N ASP A 137 7.75 9.95 -8.62
CA ASP A 137 7.04 11.05 -9.28
C ASP A 137 7.43 12.41 -8.67
N ALA A 138 7.81 12.44 -7.38
CA ALA A 138 8.26 13.66 -6.68
C ALA A 138 9.12 13.33 -5.45
N VAL A 139 9.94 14.31 -5.06
CA VAL A 139 10.65 14.33 -3.76
C VAL A 139 10.38 15.67 -3.10
N VAL A 140 10.06 15.67 -1.80
CA VAL A 140 9.90 16.87 -0.99
C VAL A 140 10.90 16.83 0.16
N TYR A 141 11.64 17.89 0.31
CA TYR A 141 12.75 18.00 1.26
C TYR A 141 12.38 18.87 2.47
N GLY A 142 13.05 18.66 3.59
CA GLY A 142 12.76 19.38 4.84
C GLY A 142 12.95 20.90 4.74
N ASP A 143 13.82 21.37 3.85
CA ASP A 143 14.06 22.78 3.60
C ASP A 143 13.06 23.44 2.63
N GLU A 144 12.09 22.70 2.14
CA GLU A 144 11.01 23.19 1.27
C GLU A 144 9.70 23.48 2.00
N VAL A 145 9.61 23.19 3.29
CA VAL A 145 8.42 23.39 4.11
C VAL A 145 8.70 24.36 5.25
N GLU A 146 7.71 25.16 5.62
CA GLU A 146 7.85 26.11 6.73
C GLU A 146 7.87 25.41 8.08
N ARG A 147 7.11 24.31 8.20
CA ARG A 147 6.97 23.52 9.42
C ARG A 147 7.30 22.06 9.12
N GLY A 148 8.34 21.58 9.78
CA GLY A 148 8.73 20.18 9.69
C GLY A 148 7.81 19.24 10.49
N LYS A 149 8.01 17.92 10.36
CA LYS A 149 7.33 16.90 11.19
C LYS A 149 7.47 17.26 12.68
N PRO A 150 6.41 17.25 13.51
CA PRO A 150 5.15 16.53 13.32
C PRO A 150 4.04 17.28 12.56
N GLU A 151 4.29 18.48 12.01
CA GLU A 151 3.30 19.16 11.19
C GLU A 151 3.11 18.47 9.85
N PRO A 152 1.88 18.51 9.26
CA PRO A 152 1.54 17.72 8.07
C PRO A 152 2.11 18.25 6.75
N ASP A 153 2.73 19.42 6.76
CA ASP A 153 3.06 20.25 5.60
C ASP A 153 3.84 19.47 4.53
N ILE A 154 4.82 18.66 4.96
CA ILE A 154 5.68 17.91 4.04
C ILE A 154 4.89 16.81 3.29
N PHE A 155 4.01 16.10 3.97
CA PHE A 155 3.19 15.05 3.35
C PHE A 155 2.09 15.61 2.48
N LEU A 156 1.44 16.71 2.90
CA LEU A 156 0.45 17.42 2.08
C LEU A 156 1.08 17.96 0.79
N ARG A 157 2.31 18.49 0.90
CA ARG A 157 3.07 18.95 -0.27
C ARG A 157 3.43 17.81 -1.20
N ALA A 158 3.86 16.67 -0.67
CA ALA A 158 4.18 15.47 -1.44
C ALA A 158 2.95 14.92 -2.18
N ALA A 159 1.81 14.78 -1.50
CA ALA A 159 0.56 14.34 -2.12
C ALA A 159 0.13 15.28 -3.26
N LYS A 160 0.23 16.59 -3.04
CA LYS A 160 -0.06 17.60 -4.08
C LYS A 160 0.89 17.47 -5.27
N ALA A 161 2.18 17.24 -5.04
CA ALA A 161 3.18 17.12 -6.10
C ALA A 161 2.92 15.91 -7.01
N ILE A 162 2.42 14.80 -6.47
CA ILE A 162 2.09 13.60 -7.24
C ILE A 162 0.61 13.56 -7.70
N GLY A 163 -0.19 14.59 -7.38
CA GLY A 163 -1.59 14.69 -7.80
C GLY A 163 -2.55 13.73 -7.10
N VAL A 164 -2.24 13.29 -5.86
CA VAL A 164 -3.01 12.33 -5.08
C VAL A 164 -3.76 13.05 -3.95
N ASN A 165 -5.02 12.66 -3.70
CA ASN A 165 -5.75 13.15 -2.53
C ASN A 165 -5.15 12.55 -1.24
N PRO A 166 -5.00 13.32 -0.15
CA PRO A 166 -4.50 12.81 1.12
C PRO A 166 -5.18 11.51 1.58
N SER A 167 -6.50 11.44 1.50
CA SER A 167 -7.27 10.24 1.89
C SER A 167 -7.09 9.01 0.98
N GLU A 168 -6.41 9.16 -0.16
CA GLU A 168 -6.02 8.11 -1.10
C GLU A 168 -4.51 7.81 -1.05
N ALA A 169 -3.79 8.48 -0.16
CA ALA A 169 -2.37 8.27 0.07
C ALA A 169 -2.11 7.37 1.27
N VAL A 170 -1.03 6.61 1.17
CA VAL A 170 -0.39 5.92 2.29
C VAL A 170 0.93 6.62 2.58
N VAL A 171 1.15 6.99 3.83
CA VAL A 171 2.46 7.45 4.35
C VAL A 171 3.16 6.26 4.99
N VAL A 172 4.44 6.08 4.68
CA VAL A 172 5.28 5.04 5.27
C VAL A 172 6.35 5.70 6.13
N GLU A 173 6.37 5.36 7.42
CA GLU A 173 7.14 6.08 8.44
C GLU A 173 7.65 5.16 9.55
N ASP A 174 8.80 5.53 10.14
CA ASP A 174 9.39 4.84 11.29
C ASP A 174 9.34 5.68 12.58
N SER A 175 9.22 7.02 12.47
CA SER A 175 9.36 7.97 13.57
C SER A 175 8.03 8.43 14.15
N ILE A 176 8.01 8.76 15.45
CA ILE A 176 6.85 9.32 16.16
C ILE A 176 6.37 10.63 15.51
N ASN A 177 7.31 11.51 15.15
CA ASN A 177 6.96 12.79 14.55
C ASN A 177 6.39 12.63 13.14
N GLY A 178 6.93 11.71 12.36
CA GLY A 178 6.41 11.41 11.03
C GLY A 178 5.04 10.73 11.07
N ILE A 179 4.82 9.79 12.01
CA ILE A 179 3.49 9.18 12.23
C ILE A 179 2.45 10.28 12.56
N LYS A 180 2.76 11.20 13.46
CA LYS A 180 1.89 12.33 13.79
C LYS A 180 1.61 13.21 12.58
N ALA A 181 2.63 13.53 11.78
CA ALA A 181 2.50 14.34 10.58
C ALA A 181 1.62 13.67 9.51
N GLY A 182 1.81 12.39 9.25
CA GLY A 182 0.99 11.62 8.31
C GLY A 182 -0.47 11.52 8.75
N TYR A 183 -0.71 11.27 10.05
CA TYR A 183 -2.06 11.27 10.63
C TYR A 183 -2.73 12.65 10.54
N ALA A 184 -2.00 13.72 10.87
CA ALA A 184 -2.50 15.11 10.76
C ALA A 184 -2.78 15.52 9.31
N ALA A 185 -2.14 14.88 8.33
CA ALA A 185 -2.41 15.07 6.90
C ALA A 185 -3.67 14.33 6.38
N ASP A 186 -4.45 13.65 7.25
CA ASP A 186 -5.59 12.78 6.89
C ASP A 186 -5.19 11.63 5.94
N MET A 187 -3.97 11.13 6.09
CA MET A 187 -3.43 9.99 5.33
C MET A 187 -3.42 8.71 6.16
N ARG A 188 -3.39 7.55 5.49
CA ARG A 188 -3.16 6.28 6.18
C ARG A 188 -1.68 6.13 6.47
N VAL A 189 -1.33 5.96 7.74
CA VAL A 189 0.07 5.81 8.13
C VAL A 189 0.39 4.33 8.34
N VAL A 190 1.34 3.81 7.58
CA VAL A 190 1.93 2.49 7.79
C VAL A 190 3.27 2.70 8.49
N HIS A 191 3.38 2.13 9.69
CA HIS A 191 4.61 2.20 10.47
C HIS A 191 5.52 1.01 10.16
N ILE A 192 6.77 1.30 9.78
CA ILE A 192 7.86 0.33 9.67
C ILE A 192 8.78 0.53 10.87
N PRO A 193 8.78 -0.36 11.87
CA PRO A 193 9.62 -0.19 13.05
C PRO A 193 11.10 -0.14 12.68
N ASP A 194 11.80 0.84 13.23
CA ASP A 194 13.25 0.93 13.20
C ASP A 194 13.81 0.86 14.62
N THR A 195 14.46 1.90 15.11
CA THR A 195 15.13 1.90 16.43
C THR A 195 14.26 2.46 17.54
N ILE A 196 13.20 3.20 17.23
CA ILE A 196 12.32 3.83 18.22
C ILE A 196 11.05 3.00 18.40
N ALA A 197 10.82 2.51 19.62
CA ALA A 197 9.56 1.88 19.97
C ALA A 197 8.43 2.93 20.09
N ILE A 198 7.28 2.64 19.52
CA ILE A 198 6.09 3.47 19.69
C ILE A 198 5.22 2.93 20.83
N ASP A 199 4.64 3.84 21.59
CA ASP A 199 3.65 3.50 22.62
C ASP A 199 2.25 3.26 22.02
N ASP A 200 1.31 2.84 22.86
CA ASP A 200 -0.07 2.55 22.44
C ASP A 200 -0.82 3.79 21.90
N ASP A 201 -0.46 4.99 22.34
CA ASP A 201 -1.13 6.21 21.87
C ASP A 201 -0.65 6.59 20.47
N ILE A 202 0.63 6.45 20.20
CA ILE A 202 1.19 6.62 18.84
C ILE A 202 0.68 5.51 17.91
N ARG A 203 0.61 4.26 18.41
CA ARG A 203 0.10 3.13 17.63
C ARG A 203 -1.34 3.34 17.13
N LYS A 204 -2.18 4.01 17.91
CA LYS A 204 -3.56 4.38 17.50
C LYS A 204 -3.62 5.34 16.31
N LEU A 205 -2.55 6.08 16.03
CA LEU A 205 -2.45 6.97 14.88
C LEU A 205 -2.02 6.22 13.60
N THR A 206 -1.55 4.98 13.71
CA THR A 206 -1.15 4.17 12.57
C THR A 206 -2.33 3.36 12.03
N TYR A 207 -2.40 3.24 10.71
CA TYR A 207 -3.33 2.33 10.04
C TYR A 207 -2.88 0.88 10.22
N MET A 208 -1.57 0.62 10.07
CA MET A 208 -0.95 -0.70 10.21
C MET A 208 0.51 -0.56 10.66
N VAL A 209 1.02 -1.60 11.28
CA VAL A 209 2.45 -1.79 11.57
C VAL A 209 2.94 -3.00 10.78
N CYS A 210 3.93 -2.81 9.92
CA CYS A 210 4.52 -3.87 9.09
C CYS A 210 5.97 -4.10 9.52
N ALA A 211 6.41 -5.35 9.51
CA ALA A 211 7.78 -5.68 9.90
C ALA A 211 8.83 -5.15 8.90
N ASP A 212 8.47 -5.04 7.62
CA ASP A 212 9.29 -4.51 6.54
C ASP A 212 8.39 -4.02 5.39
N LEU A 213 8.99 -3.51 4.31
CA LEU A 213 8.28 -2.95 3.17
C LEU A 213 7.54 -4.00 2.30
N ASN A 214 7.84 -5.28 2.45
CA ASN A 214 7.05 -6.32 1.77
C ASN A 214 5.65 -6.39 2.36
N GLY A 215 5.50 -6.24 3.69
CA GLY A 215 4.19 -6.18 4.33
C GLY A 215 3.34 -4.98 3.89
N LEU A 216 3.96 -3.92 3.36
CA LEU A 216 3.22 -2.78 2.80
C LEU A 216 2.44 -3.16 1.54
N ILE A 217 2.96 -4.09 0.72
CA ILE A 217 2.26 -4.60 -0.47
C ILE A 217 0.93 -5.21 -0.05
N ASP A 218 0.95 -6.11 0.94
CA ASP A 218 -0.27 -6.75 1.45
C ASP A 218 -1.29 -5.72 1.99
N VAL A 219 -0.80 -4.67 2.65
CA VAL A 219 -1.66 -3.58 3.16
C VAL A 219 -2.34 -2.83 2.02
N VAL A 220 -1.58 -2.44 0.98
CA VAL A 220 -2.12 -1.71 -0.17
C VAL A 220 -3.14 -2.57 -0.92
N GLU A 221 -2.83 -3.83 -1.18
CA GLU A 221 -3.76 -4.79 -1.79
C GLU A 221 -5.03 -4.95 -0.96
N SER A 222 -4.91 -5.13 0.36
CA SER A 222 -6.07 -5.24 1.26
C SER A 222 -6.95 -3.98 1.23
N ILE A 223 -6.36 -2.78 1.11
CA ILE A 223 -7.13 -1.53 0.99
C ILE A 223 -7.82 -1.45 -0.37
N ASN A 224 -7.15 -1.89 -1.43
CA ASN A 224 -7.64 -1.77 -2.81
C ASN A 224 -8.58 -2.92 -3.20
N LYS A 225 -8.61 -4.02 -2.43
CA LYS A 225 -9.58 -5.10 -2.66
C LYS A 225 -11.02 -4.57 -2.62
N PRO A 226 -11.86 -4.97 -3.58
CA PRO A 226 -13.25 -4.54 -3.63
C PRO A 226 -14.02 -5.01 -2.39
N VAL A 227 -14.85 -4.14 -1.86
CA VAL A 227 -15.82 -4.55 -0.83
C VAL A 227 -17.09 -5.02 -1.53
N ILE A 228 -17.30 -6.33 -1.53
CA ILE A 228 -18.49 -6.93 -2.12
C ILE A 228 -19.66 -6.85 -1.15
N ASN A 229 -20.66 -6.03 -1.49
CA ASN A 229 -21.91 -6.03 -0.75
C ASN A 229 -22.83 -7.13 -1.28
N ARG A 230 -22.82 -8.29 -0.64
CA ARG A 230 -23.59 -9.48 -1.08
C ARG A 230 -25.10 -9.18 -1.24
N LYS A 231 -25.66 -8.31 -0.39
CA LYS A 231 -27.08 -7.94 -0.52
C LYS A 231 -27.33 -7.17 -1.80
N ASN A 232 -26.44 -6.25 -2.18
CA ASN A 232 -26.54 -5.52 -3.45
C ASN A 232 -26.37 -6.46 -4.63
N VAL A 233 -25.42 -7.39 -4.57
CA VAL A 233 -25.21 -8.42 -5.60
C VAL A 233 -26.47 -9.27 -5.79
N ILE A 234 -27.06 -9.77 -4.71
CA ILE A 234 -28.28 -10.59 -4.76
C ILE A 234 -29.43 -9.79 -5.38
N ASN A 235 -29.61 -8.53 -4.97
CA ASN A 235 -30.65 -7.66 -5.52
C ASN A 235 -30.42 -7.38 -7.02
N ALA A 236 -29.17 -7.08 -7.43
CA ALA A 236 -28.83 -6.84 -8.83
C ALA A 236 -29.04 -8.10 -9.68
N PHE A 237 -28.68 -9.29 -9.14
CA PHE A 237 -28.94 -10.56 -9.81
C PHE A 237 -30.45 -10.83 -9.95
N ALA A 238 -31.22 -10.63 -8.89
CA ALA A 238 -32.67 -10.76 -8.93
C ALA A 238 -33.32 -9.80 -9.93
N GLU A 239 -32.80 -8.57 -10.05
CA GLU A 239 -33.25 -7.61 -11.08
C GLU A 239 -32.87 -8.06 -12.49
N TYR A 240 -31.63 -8.55 -12.68
CA TYR A 240 -31.14 -9.06 -13.94
C TYR A 240 -31.99 -10.21 -14.47
N VAL A 241 -32.29 -11.20 -13.62
CA VAL A 241 -33.05 -12.39 -14.03
C VAL A 241 -34.53 -12.11 -14.30
N ARG A 242 -35.09 -10.96 -13.83
CA ARG A 242 -36.47 -10.52 -14.19
C ARG A 242 -36.67 -10.23 -15.69
N ASN A 243 -35.58 -10.02 -16.42
CA ASN A 243 -35.63 -9.82 -17.85
C ASN A 243 -35.90 -11.11 -18.65
N TYR A 244 -35.99 -12.25 -17.96
CA TYR A 244 -36.18 -13.58 -18.55
C TYR A 244 -37.47 -14.21 -18.05
N ASP A 245 -38.01 -15.16 -18.82
CA ASP A 245 -39.29 -15.81 -18.48
C ASP A 245 -39.17 -16.62 -17.18
N PRO A 246 -39.82 -16.23 -16.08
CA PRO A 246 -39.75 -16.94 -14.82
C PRO A 246 -40.46 -18.31 -14.83
N SER A 247 -41.24 -18.61 -15.87
CA SER A 247 -41.89 -19.91 -16.02
C SER A 247 -41.00 -20.94 -16.74
N ASP A 248 -39.94 -20.50 -17.44
CA ASP A 248 -38.99 -21.38 -18.11
C ASP A 248 -38.18 -22.20 -17.08
N GLU A 249 -38.31 -23.52 -17.12
CA GLU A 249 -37.62 -24.42 -16.24
C GLU A 249 -36.09 -24.33 -16.37
N LYS A 250 -35.58 -24.00 -17.56
CA LYS A 250 -34.13 -23.82 -17.78
C LYS A 250 -33.63 -22.57 -17.05
N ILE A 251 -34.41 -21.49 -17.05
CA ILE A 251 -34.09 -20.26 -16.30
C ILE A 251 -34.10 -20.54 -14.81
N LYS A 252 -35.13 -21.22 -14.28
CA LYS A 252 -35.16 -21.61 -12.86
C LYS A 252 -33.98 -22.48 -12.47
N LEU A 253 -33.65 -23.47 -13.28
CA LEU A 253 -32.50 -24.35 -13.03
C LEU A 253 -31.19 -23.54 -12.93
N LYS A 254 -31.01 -22.55 -13.81
CA LYS A 254 -29.83 -21.72 -13.80
C LYS A 254 -29.75 -20.77 -12.59
N ILE A 255 -30.88 -20.22 -12.16
CA ILE A 255 -30.93 -19.42 -10.91
C ILE A 255 -30.47 -20.26 -9.73
N ASP A 256 -31.04 -21.46 -9.55
CA ASP A 256 -30.68 -22.36 -8.45
C ASP A 256 -29.20 -22.82 -8.55
N HIS A 257 -28.73 -23.10 -9.76
CA HIS A 257 -27.35 -23.45 -10.02
C HIS A 257 -26.39 -22.32 -9.61
N THR A 258 -26.68 -21.08 -10.00
CA THR A 258 -25.87 -19.90 -9.66
C THR A 258 -25.69 -19.77 -8.14
N TYR A 259 -26.76 -19.81 -7.35
CA TYR A 259 -26.64 -19.73 -5.89
C TYR A 259 -25.86 -20.91 -5.28
N ARG A 260 -26.04 -22.12 -5.81
CA ARG A 260 -25.27 -23.29 -5.34
C ARG A 260 -23.79 -23.15 -5.63
N VAL A 261 -23.41 -22.70 -6.82
CA VAL A 261 -22.00 -22.50 -7.19
C VAL A 261 -21.38 -21.38 -6.36
N ALA A 262 -22.07 -20.28 -6.17
CA ALA A 262 -21.59 -19.19 -5.32
C ALA A 262 -21.31 -19.68 -3.88
N GLY A 263 -22.22 -20.46 -3.29
CA GLY A 263 -22.02 -21.06 -1.97
C GLY A 263 -20.88 -22.10 -1.94
N LEU A 264 -20.63 -22.80 -3.06
CA LEU A 264 -19.51 -23.73 -3.16
C LEU A 264 -18.17 -22.98 -3.23
N CYS A 265 -18.05 -21.96 -4.07
CA CYS A 265 -16.87 -21.10 -4.18
C CYS A 265 -16.51 -20.48 -2.82
N GLN A 266 -17.52 -19.98 -2.09
CA GLN A 266 -17.33 -19.49 -0.72
C GLN A 266 -16.69 -20.55 0.18
N ARG A 267 -17.28 -21.75 0.27
CA ARG A 267 -16.76 -22.82 1.15
C ARG A 267 -15.36 -23.26 0.78
N ILE A 268 -15.03 -23.30 -0.51
CA ILE A 268 -13.67 -23.60 -0.98
C ILE A 268 -12.70 -22.53 -0.49
N ALA A 269 -13.03 -21.24 -0.69
CA ALA A 269 -12.20 -20.13 -0.26
C ALA A 269 -11.99 -20.12 1.27
N GLU A 270 -13.05 -20.37 2.05
CA GLU A 270 -12.97 -20.51 3.52
C GLU A 270 -12.08 -21.70 3.92
N SER A 271 -12.19 -22.85 3.24
CA SER A 271 -11.38 -24.04 3.54
C SER A 271 -9.89 -23.84 3.23
N LEU A 272 -9.56 -22.93 2.31
CA LEU A 272 -8.20 -22.53 1.98
C LEU A 272 -7.65 -21.45 2.93
N GLY A 273 -8.44 -20.97 3.88
CA GLY A 273 -8.05 -19.93 4.82
C GLY A 273 -7.87 -18.56 4.18
N LEU A 274 -8.57 -18.27 3.07
CA LEU A 274 -8.48 -16.99 2.41
C LEU A 274 -9.10 -15.87 3.27
N SER A 275 -8.68 -14.61 3.01
CA SER A 275 -9.21 -13.46 3.74
C SER A 275 -10.70 -13.24 3.45
N GLU A 276 -11.43 -12.57 4.35
CA GLU A 276 -12.86 -12.28 4.17
C GLU A 276 -13.17 -11.57 2.83
N PRO A 277 -12.39 -10.57 2.37
CA PRO A 277 -12.57 -9.99 1.04
C PRO A 277 -12.40 -11.00 -0.11
N ASP A 278 -11.43 -11.92 0.00
CA ASP A 278 -11.20 -12.94 -1.03
C ASP A 278 -12.31 -13.98 -1.06
N VAL A 279 -12.86 -14.34 0.10
CA VAL A 279 -14.06 -15.18 0.22
C VAL A 279 -15.25 -14.51 -0.45
N ASP A 280 -15.42 -13.21 -0.29
CA ASP A 280 -16.48 -12.44 -0.95
C ASP A 280 -16.29 -12.36 -2.47
N ILE A 281 -15.05 -12.20 -2.95
CA ILE A 281 -14.73 -12.26 -4.39
C ILE A 281 -15.03 -13.65 -4.94
N ALA A 282 -14.59 -14.73 -4.27
CA ALA A 282 -14.86 -16.09 -4.70
C ALA A 282 -16.37 -16.36 -4.80
N TRP A 283 -17.14 -15.89 -3.82
CA TRP A 283 -18.59 -15.97 -3.84
C TRP A 283 -19.20 -15.18 -5.02
N LEU A 284 -18.72 -13.96 -5.29
CA LEU A 284 -19.17 -13.14 -6.41
C LEU A 284 -18.87 -13.82 -7.76
N LEU A 285 -17.66 -14.37 -7.92
CA LEU A 285 -17.30 -15.14 -9.13
C LEU A 285 -18.29 -16.28 -9.36
N GLY A 286 -18.65 -17.03 -8.28
CA GLY A 286 -19.68 -18.04 -8.35
C GLY A 286 -21.08 -17.50 -8.72
N MET A 287 -21.42 -16.26 -8.33
CA MET A 287 -22.68 -15.62 -8.75
C MET A 287 -22.67 -15.22 -10.23
N LEU A 288 -21.52 -14.91 -10.80
CA LEU A 288 -21.44 -14.33 -12.14
C LEU A 288 -20.94 -15.31 -13.23
N HIS A 289 -20.38 -16.48 -12.86
CA HIS A 289 -19.75 -17.42 -13.79
C HIS A 289 -20.62 -17.82 -15.00
N ASP A 290 -21.91 -17.92 -14.80
CA ASP A 290 -22.90 -18.35 -15.81
C ASP A 290 -23.84 -17.20 -16.25
N ILE A 291 -23.47 -15.94 -16.00
CA ILE A 291 -24.35 -14.80 -16.30
C ILE A 291 -24.74 -14.76 -17.78
N GLY A 292 -23.86 -15.16 -18.68
CA GLY A 292 -24.11 -15.26 -20.13
C GLY A 292 -25.14 -16.30 -20.52
N ARG A 293 -25.39 -17.33 -19.70
CA ARG A 293 -26.35 -18.41 -19.99
C ARG A 293 -27.79 -17.92 -20.09
N PHE A 294 -28.15 -16.91 -19.30
CA PHE A 294 -29.50 -16.33 -19.34
C PHE A 294 -29.77 -15.68 -20.70
N GLU A 295 -28.82 -14.93 -21.22
CA GLU A 295 -28.93 -14.30 -22.53
C GLU A 295 -28.78 -15.32 -23.66
N GLN A 296 -27.95 -16.37 -23.50
CA GLN A 296 -27.79 -17.45 -24.44
C GLN A 296 -29.12 -18.20 -24.66
N ILE A 297 -29.83 -18.56 -23.56
CA ILE A 297 -31.13 -19.23 -23.69
C ILE A 297 -32.15 -18.34 -24.33
N ARG A 298 -32.17 -17.04 -24.02
CA ARG A 298 -33.08 -16.07 -24.61
C ARG A 298 -32.90 -15.92 -26.14
N ARG A 299 -31.63 -15.88 -26.59
CA ARG A 299 -31.31 -15.65 -28.02
C ARG A 299 -31.34 -16.93 -28.83
N PHE A 300 -30.93 -18.04 -28.29
CA PHE A 300 -30.67 -19.28 -29.03
C PHE A 300 -31.53 -20.46 -28.58
N GLY A 301 -32.25 -20.36 -27.47
CA GLY A 301 -33.09 -21.44 -26.94
C GLY A 301 -32.35 -22.68 -26.40
N THR A 302 -31.02 -22.62 -26.33
CA THR A 302 -30.17 -23.75 -25.95
C THR A 302 -29.02 -23.31 -25.04
N PHE A 303 -28.51 -24.25 -24.21
CA PHE A 303 -27.26 -24.10 -23.48
C PHE A 303 -26.06 -24.75 -24.19
N ASN A 304 -26.24 -25.27 -25.38
CA ASN A 304 -25.15 -25.91 -26.11
C ASN A 304 -24.31 -24.85 -26.85
N ASP A 305 -23.08 -24.64 -26.38
CA ASP A 305 -22.14 -23.66 -26.92
C ASP A 305 -21.81 -23.92 -28.39
N ALA A 306 -21.72 -25.21 -28.80
CA ALA A 306 -21.47 -25.60 -30.18
C ALA A 306 -22.62 -25.24 -31.12
N GLN A 307 -23.82 -24.97 -30.60
CA GLN A 307 -25.01 -24.60 -31.36
C GLN A 307 -25.39 -23.12 -31.21
N SER A 308 -24.60 -22.36 -30.45
CA SER A 308 -24.88 -20.96 -30.15
C SER A 308 -23.60 -20.13 -30.05
N VAL A 309 -23.20 -19.75 -28.84
CA VAL A 309 -22.03 -18.95 -28.52
C VAL A 309 -21.34 -19.55 -27.31
N ASP A 310 -20.03 -19.35 -27.18
CA ASP A 310 -19.33 -19.64 -25.93
C ASP A 310 -19.91 -18.78 -24.80
N HIS A 311 -20.47 -19.42 -23.79
CA HIS A 311 -21.19 -18.72 -22.72
C HIS A 311 -20.25 -17.93 -21.79
N ALA A 312 -18.99 -18.38 -21.65
CA ALA A 312 -18.03 -17.72 -20.78
C ALA A 312 -17.53 -16.41 -21.42
N GLU A 313 -17.14 -16.48 -22.72
CA GLU A 313 -16.80 -15.30 -23.49
C GLU A 313 -17.96 -14.31 -23.57
N PHE A 314 -19.14 -14.81 -23.86
CA PHE A 314 -20.35 -14.00 -23.92
C PHE A 314 -20.72 -13.37 -22.58
N GLY A 315 -20.56 -14.10 -21.49
CA GLY A 315 -20.74 -13.60 -20.12
C GLY A 315 -19.72 -12.51 -19.77
N ALA A 316 -18.46 -12.69 -20.17
CA ALA A 316 -17.41 -11.69 -19.99
C ALA A 316 -17.74 -10.40 -20.78
N ASP A 317 -18.24 -10.51 -22.01
CA ASP A 317 -18.66 -9.36 -22.81
C ASP A 317 -19.80 -8.59 -22.15
N LEU A 318 -20.82 -9.27 -21.64
CA LEU A 318 -21.91 -8.64 -20.90
C LEU A 318 -21.40 -7.91 -19.63
N LEU A 319 -20.53 -8.56 -18.87
CA LEU A 319 -20.01 -8.00 -17.62
C LEU A 319 -19.14 -6.76 -17.88
N PHE A 320 -18.16 -6.88 -18.77
CA PHE A 320 -17.09 -5.89 -18.91
C PHE A 320 -17.30 -4.94 -20.08
N LYS A 321 -17.59 -5.42 -21.29
CA LYS A 321 -17.81 -4.54 -22.45
C LYS A 321 -19.13 -3.77 -22.36
N GLU A 322 -20.22 -4.43 -21.92
CA GLU A 322 -21.51 -3.77 -21.71
C GLU A 322 -21.64 -3.12 -20.33
N GLY A 323 -20.67 -3.31 -19.45
CA GLY A 323 -20.57 -2.66 -18.14
C GLY A 323 -21.55 -3.19 -17.08
N LEU A 324 -22.12 -4.38 -17.25
CA LEU A 324 -23.06 -4.99 -16.32
C LEU A 324 -22.43 -5.20 -14.93
N ILE A 325 -21.11 -5.43 -14.85
CA ILE A 325 -20.36 -5.62 -13.60
C ILE A 325 -20.58 -4.47 -12.61
N ARG A 326 -20.80 -3.25 -13.09
CA ARG A 326 -21.02 -2.07 -12.23
C ARG A 326 -22.27 -2.16 -11.37
N LYS A 327 -23.24 -3.01 -11.75
CA LYS A 327 -24.45 -3.26 -10.94
C LYS A 327 -24.17 -4.21 -9.77
N PHE A 328 -23.15 -5.07 -9.90
CA PHE A 328 -22.80 -6.09 -8.92
C PHE A 328 -21.72 -5.64 -7.94
N ALA A 329 -20.75 -4.87 -8.43
CA ALA A 329 -19.60 -4.42 -7.66
C ALA A 329 -19.47 -2.89 -7.75
N GLU A 330 -20.19 -2.16 -6.90
CA GLU A 330 -20.07 -0.69 -6.80
C GLU A 330 -18.66 -0.30 -6.36
N GLY A 331 -17.99 0.55 -7.15
CA GLY A 331 -16.65 1.07 -6.86
C GLY A 331 -15.51 0.11 -7.23
N TYR A 332 -15.80 -1.01 -7.83
CA TYR A 332 -14.82 -1.85 -8.48
C TYR A 332 -14.47 -1.19 -9.82
N TYR A 333 -13.29 -0.67 -9.88
CA TYR A 333 -12.78 -0.09 -11.10
C TYR A 333 -11.86 -1.07 -11.77
N GLU A 334 -12.35 -1.49 -12.92
CA GLU A 334 -11.55 -1.95 -14.02
C GLU A 334 -11.03 -3.38 -13.92
N GLU A 335 -11.69 -4.18 -14.69
CA GLU A 335 -11.09 -4.87 -15.84
C GLU A 335 -9.96 -5.84 -15.53
N CYS A 336 -9.09 -5.60 -14.53
CA CYS A 336 -7.90 -6.44 -14.37
C CYS A 336 -8.11 -7.71 -13.57
N GLU A 337 -8.65 -7.67 -12.35
CA GLU A 337 -8.65 -8.88 -11.51
C GLU A 337 -9.85 -9.80 -11.74
N LEU A 338 -11.07 -9.26 -11.83
CA LEU A 338 -12.25 -10.08 -12.14
C LEU A 338 -12.22 -10.57 -13.60
N ALA A 339 -11.73 -9.77 -14.55
CA ALA A 339 -11.55 -10.21 -15.92
C ALA A 339 -10.41 -11.23 -16.06
N GLN A 340 -9.30 -11.06 -15.34
CA GLN A 340 -8.22 -12.04 -15.31
C GLN A 340 -8.65 -13.35 -14.63
N SER A 341 -9.39 -13.27 -13.54
CA SER A 341 -9.92 -14.44 -12.85
C SER A 341 -11.01 -15.15 -13.68
N TYR A 342 -11.77 -14.39 -14.46
CA TYR A 342 -12.78 -14.94 -15.36
C TYR A 342 -12.12 -15.65 -16.56
N ASN A 343 -11.05 -15.09 -17.12
CA ASN A 343 -10.28 -15.69 -18.22
C ASN A 343 -9.38 -16.85 -17.76
N GLN A 344 -8.93 -16.86 -16.48
CA GLN A 344 -8.18 -18.02 -15.93
C GLN A 344 -9.04 -19.28 -15.77
N SER A 345 -10.37 -19.17 -15.81
CA SER A 345 -11.24 -20.36 -15.86
C SER A 345 -11.08 -21.17 -17.16
N ASP A 346 -10.52 -20.56 -18.21
CA ASP A 346 -10.23 -21.25 -19.48
C ASP A 346 -9.05 -22.25 -19.38
N TYR A 347 -8.12 -22.07 -18.42
CA TYR A 347 -7.03 -23.04 -18.19
C TYR A 347 -7.50 -24.39 -17.68
N CYS A 348 -8.70 -24.49 -17.12
CA CYS A 348 -9.29 -25.78 -16.74
C CYS A 348 -9.88 -26.59 -17.91
N GLN A 349 -9.93 -26.05 -19.12
CA GLN A 349 -10.45 -26.76 -20.30
C GLN A 349 -9.36 -27.49 -21.10
N GLU A 350 -8.08 -27.12 -20.97
CA GLU A 350 -7.00 -27.78 -21.71
C GLU A 350 -6.59 -29.15 -21.11
N GLU A 351 -6.90 -29.45 -19.85
CA GLU A 351 -6.63 -30.77 -19.25
C GLU A 351 -7.73 -31.83 -19.52
N ARG A 352 -8.71 -31.54 -20.36
CA ARG A 352 -9.79 -32.47 -20.74
C ARG A 352 -9.76 -32.89 -22.23
N LYS A 353 -8.58 -32.80 -22.85
CA LYS A 353 -8.38 -33.41 -24.19
C LYS A 353 -7.46 -34.61 -24.14
#